data_bf1d9c98825bde215b7150f32a671a95
#
_entry.id   bf1d9c98825bde215b7150f32a671a95
#
_cell.length_a   1.000
_cell.length_b   1.000
_cell.length_c   1.000
_cell.angle_alpha   90.00
_cell.angle_beta   90.00
_cell.angle_gamma   90.00
#
_symmetry.space_group_name_H-M   'P 1'
#
loop_
_entity.id
_entity.type
_entity.pdbx_description
1 polymer ?
#
loop_
_entity_poly.entity_id
_entity_poly.type
_entity_poly.pdbx_seq_one_letter_code
_entity_poly.pdbx_strand_id
1 'polypeptide(L)'
;DRSVSRGLGDVYKRQANTEWGLEYSYKDIKSYQDYQRVPLQTYEEIKPYVERMRRGEKNVLWPGEVIWFAKSSGTTNDKSKFIPVSKEGLHDIHYAGGMDAVALYLQQNPDSRFFSGKGLILGGSHASNYNLKRSLVGDLSAILIENVNPLVNLIRVPEKKIALLSDFEEKVEKIARSTMNKNVTNLSGVPSWMLAVVRHIMETVSYTHLRAHETLSDL
;
A
#
# COMPACT_ATOMS: atom_id res chain seq x y z
N ASP A 1 11.44 0.71 25.73
CA ASP A 1 10.11 1.20 26.18
C ASP A 1 9.88 2.72 26.04
N ARG A 2 10.94 3.54 25.99
CA ARG A 2 10.78 4.98 25.72
C ARG A 2 10.45 5.32 24.27
N SER A 3 10.73 4.46 23.29
CA SER A 3 10.48 4.70 21.87
C SER A 3 9.00 4.55 21.49
N VAL A 4 8.31 3.55 22.05
CA VAL A 4 6.86 3.31 21.81
C VAL A 4 6.04 4.45 22.46
N SER A 5 6.44 4.90 23.64
CA SER A 5 5.81 6.03 24.35
C SER A 5 5.93 7.36 23.58
N ARG A 6 7.04 7.58 22.85
CA ARG A 6 7.20 8.78 22.02
C ARG A 6 6.28 8.78 20.81
N GLY A 7 6.13 7.65 20.09
CA GLY A 7 5.26 7.55 18.91
C GLY A 7 3.80 7.85 19.23
N LEU A 8 3.25 7.28 20.29
CA LEU A 8 1.89 7.55 20.76
C LEU A 8 1.72 9.03 21.17
N GLY A 9 2.66 9.59 21.96
CA GLY A 9 2.61 11.00 22.36
C GLY A 9 2.62 11.97 21.19
N ASP A 10 3.33 11.65 20.11
CA ASP A 10 3.38 12.50 18.91
C ASP A 10 2.06 12.45 18.12
N VAL A 11 1.38 11.30 18.06
CA VAL A 11 0.07 11.17 17.42
C VAL A 11 -0.97 12.06 18.12
N TYR A 12 -1.08 12.01 19.44
CA TYR A 12 -2.04 12.84 20.18
C TYR A 12 -1.76 14.33 20.04
N LYS A 13 -0.48 14.73 20.08
CA LYS A 13 -0.09 16.12 19.87
C LYS A 13 -0.46 16.62 18.48
N ARG A 14 -0.22 15.82 17.44
CA ARG A 14 -0.57 16.17 16.07
C ARG A 14 -2.08 16.33 15.89
N GLN A 15 -2.88 15.42 16.47
CA GLN A 15 -4.33 15.43 16.34
C GLN A 15 -5.05 16.38 17.31
N ALA A 16 -4.35 16.96 18.28
CA ALA A 16 -4.94 17.74 19.36
C ALA A 16 -5.82 18.93 18.91
N ASN A 17 -5.62 19.44 17.69
CA ASN A 17 -6.38 20.55 17.13
C ASN A 17 -7.36 20.11 16.02
N THR A 18 -7.55 18.82 15.80
CA THR A 18 -8.63 18.29 14.95
C THR A 18 -9.95 18.33 15.72
N GLU A 19 -11.07 18.23 15.00
CA GLU A 19 -12.38 18.11 15.63
C GLU A 19 -12.42 16.94 16.61
N TRP A 20 -11.94 15.75 16.15
CA TRP A 20 -11.83 14.55 16.97
C TRP A 20 -10.92 14.75 18.19
N GLY A 21 -9.77 15.38 18.00
CA GLY A 21 -8.83 15.65 19.11
C GLY A 21 -9.37 16.62 20.14
N LEU A 22 -10.21 17.58 19.73
CA LEU A 22 -10.90 18.50 20.65
C LEU A 22 -12.02 17.79 21.39
N GLU A 23 -12.83 16.99 20.70
CA GLU A 23 -13.94 16.23 21.29
C GLU A 23 -13.47 15.29 22.41
N TYR A 24 -12.34 14.61 22.20
CA TYR A 24 -11.78 13.66 23.17
C TYR A 24 -10.59 14.20 23.96
N SER A 25 -10.42 15.51 24.01
CA SER A 25 -9.39 16.21 24.83
C SER A 25 -7.99 15.65 24.66
N TYR A 26 -7.56 15.42 23.43
CA TYR A 26 -6.23 14.82 23.12
C TYR A 26 -5.05 15.60 23.70
N LYS A 27 -5.20 16.90 23.97
CA LYS A 27 -4.18 17.73 24.65
C LYS A 27 -3.88 17.25 26.07
N ASP A 28 -4.84 16.60 26.71
CA ASP A 28 -4.76 16.16 28.10
C ASP A 28 -4.30 14.72 28.26
N ILE A 29 -4.13 14.00 27.14
CA ILE A 29 -3.60 12.63 27.13
C ILE A 29 -2.10 12.66 27.39
N LYS A 30 -1.69 12.22 28.59
CA LYS A 30 -0.28 12.13 29.04
C LYS A 30 0.15 10.72 29.38
N SER A 31 -0.79 9.80 29.55
CA SER A 31 -0.57 8.42 29.96
C SER A 31 -1.46 7.46 29.18
N TYR A 32 -1.15 6.16 29.27
CA TYR A 32 -2.02 5.12 28.73
C TYR A 32 -3.41 5.12 29.38
N GLN A 33 -3.48 5.43 30.67
CA GLN A 33 -4.74 5.53 31.42
C GLN A 33 -5.62 6.68 30.89
N ASP A 34 -5.01 7.80 30.51
CA ASP A 34 -5.76 8.89 29.89
C ASP A 34 -6.30 8.46 28.53
N TYR A 35 -5.50 7.75 27.73
CA TYR A 35 -5.94 7.22 26.44
C TYR A 35 -7.11 6.25 26.55
N GLN A 36 -7.17 5.43 27.58
CA GLN A 36 -8.28 4.51 27.81
C GLN A 36 -9.64 5.21 28.02
N ARG A 37 -9.65 6.53 28.26
CA ARG A 37 -10.88 7.33 28.32
C ARG A 37 -11.48 7.64 26.96
N VAL A 38 -10.67 7.53 25.89
CA VAL A 38 -11.16 7.67 24.52
C VAL A 38 -12.00 6.45 24.19
N PRO A 39 -13.29 6.60 23.86
CA PRO A 39 -14.15 5.46 23.63
C PRO A 39 -13.74 4.69 22.38
N LEU A 40 -13.92 3.37 22.42
CA LEU A 40 -13.77 2.53 21.24
C LEU A 40 -14.87 2.88 20.23
N GLN A 41 -14.48 3.01 18.97
CA GLN A 41 -15.39 3.37 17.87
C GLN A 41 -15.45 2.24 16.86
N THR A 42 -16.64 2.00 16.34
CA THR A 42 -16.84 1.20 15.13
C THR A 42 -16.63 2.06 13.89
N TYR A 43 -16.45 1.43 12.73
CA TYR A 43 -16.36 2.18 11.48
C TYR A 43 -17.64 3.00 11.19
N GLU A 44 -18.80 2.49 11.52
CA GLU A 44 -20.07 3.20 11.25
C GLU A 44 -20.19 4.49 12.08
N GLU A 45 -19.61 4.54 13.27
CA GLU A 45 -19.56 5.73 14.12
C GLU A 45 -18.59 6.79 13.57
N ILE A 46 -17.44 6.38 13.04
CA ILE A 46 -16.47 7.32 12.45
C ILE A 46 -16.76 7.67 10.98
N LYS A 47 -17.61 6.92 10.31
CA LYS A 47 -17.92 7.09 8.89
C LYS A 47 -18.41 8.50 8.52
N PRO A 48 -19.27 9.18 9.30
CA PRO A 48 -19.67 10.56 9.00
C PRO A 48 -18.48 11.53 8.92
N TYR A 49 -17.48 11.37 9.78
CA TYR A 49 -16.25 12.15 9.75
C TYR A 49 -15.43 11.85 8.50
N VAL A 50 -15.28 10.57 8.16
CA VAL A 50 -14.58 10.12 6.94
C VAL A 50 -15.24 10.70 5.68
N GLU A 51 -16.57 10.69 5.59
CA GLU A 51 -17.30 11.24 4.45
C GLU A 51 -17.11 12.76 4.32
N ARG A 52 -17.01 13.50 5.41
CA ARG A 52 -16.66 14.92 5.43
C ARG A 52 -15.24 15.16 4.91
N MET A 53 -14.27 14.34 5.37
CA MET A 53 -12.89 14.38 4.88
C MET A 53 -12.84 14.09 3.36
N ARG A 54 -13.61 13.13 2.87
CA ARG A 54 -13.70 12.81 1.43
C ARG A 54 -14.23 13.99 0.60
N ARG A 55 -15.08 14.84 1.17
CA ARG A 55 -15.55 16.10 0.53
C ARG A 55 -14.51 17.22 0.61
N GLY A 56 -13.37 17.00 1.25
CA GLY A 56 -12.26 17.94 1.37
C GLY A 56 -12.29 18.77 2.64
N GLU A 57 -13.08 18.39 3.64
CA GLU A 57 -13.07 19.07 4.94
C GLU A 57 -11.77 18.74 5.67
N LYS A 58 -11.16 19.79 6.23
CA LYS A 58 -9.84 19.71 6.89
C LYS A 58 -10.00 19.58 8.39
N ASN A 59 -8.97 19.04 9.03
CA ASN A 59 -8.87 18.96 10.49
C ASN A 59 -10.04 18.20 11.17
N VAL A 60 -10.62 17.22 10.50
CA VAL A 60 -11.68 16.37 11.07
C VAL A 60 -11.07 15.29 11.95
N LEU A 61 -10.60 14.17 11.37
CA LEU A 61 -9.90 13.10 12.10
C LEU A 61 -8.37 13.25 12.05
N TRP A 62 -7.84 13.99 11.07
CA TRP A 62 -6.42 14.21 10.87
C TRP A 62 -6.16 15.69 10.53
N PRO A 63 -5.00 16.26 10.92
CA PRO A 63 -4.66 17.64 10.57
C PRO A 63 -4.55 17.86 9.08
N GLY A 64 -5.07 18.96 8.60
CA GLY A 64 -5.04 19.31 7.19
C GLY A 64 -6.05 18.53 6.34
N GLU A 65 -5.76 18.42 5.07
CA GLU A 65 -6.57 17.73 4.07
C GLU A 65 -5.99 16.36 3.75
N VAL A 66 -6.83 15.33 3.77
CA VAL A 66 -6.46 13.98 3.32
C VAL A 66 -7.03 13.75 1.94
N ILE A 67 -6.17 13.43 0.98
CA ILE A 67 -6.56 13.26 -0.43
C ILE A 67 -6.82 11.78 -0.75
N TRP A 68 -6.04 10.85 -0.17
CA TRP A 68 -6.15 9.44 -0.45
C TRP A 68 -7.01 8.69 0.55
N PHE A 69 -7.83 7.78 0.02
CA PHE A 69 -8.68 6.89 0.81
C PHE A 69 -8.52 5.46 0.32
N ALA A 70 -8.08 4.58 1.19
CA ALA A 70 -7.99 3.16 0.90
C ALA A 70 -9.38 2.53 0.97
N LYS A 71 -9.76 1.79 -0.08
CA LYS A 71 -11.01 1.04 -0.12
C LYS A 71 -10.77 -0.37 0.43
N SER A 72 -11.52 -0.75 1.46
CA SER A 72 -11.48 -2.12 1.95
C SER A 72 -12.26 -3.07 1.05
N SER A 73 -11.88 -4.37 1.08
CA SER A 73 -12.54 -5.43 0.30
C SER A 73 -13.99 -5.75 0.72
N GLY A 74 -14.49 -5.13 1.80
CA GLY A 74 -15.90 -5.17 2.20
C GLY A 74 -16.49 -6.56 2.41
N THR A 75 -15.95 -7.32 3.37
CA THR A 75 -16.48 -8.66 3.71
C THR A 75 -17.67 -8.64 4.65
N THR A 76 -18.02 -7.50 5.22
CA THR A 76 -19.14 -7.36 6.15
C THR A 76 -20.19 -6.42 5.56
N ASN A 77 -21.40 -6.92 5.28
CA ASN A 77 -22.57 -6.18 4.78
C ASN A 77 -22.40 -5.50 3.41
N ASP A 78 -21.64 -6.05 2.46
CA ASP A 78 -21.47 -5.58 1.06
C ASP A 78 -21.09 -4.08 0.90
N LYS A 79 -20.68 -3.40 1.95
CA LYS A 79 -20.31 -1.98 1.92
C LYS A 79 -18.82 -1.80 2.12
N SER A 80 -18.13 -1.41 1.07
CA SER A 80 -16.73 -1.00 1.16
C SER A 80 -16.54 0.13 2.16
N LYS A 81 -15.51 0.04 2.98
CA LYS A 81 -15.11 1.09 3.91
C LYS A 81 -14.02 1.94 3.26
N PHE A 82 -14.04 3.25 3.52
CA PHE A 82 -13.02 4.18 3.05
C PHE A 82 -12.15 4.60 4.25
N ILE A 83 -10.89 4.26 4.19
CA ILE A 83 -9.93 4.53 5.27
C ILE A 83 -9.03 5.69 4.83
N PRO A 84 -9.01 6.81 5.55
CA PRO A 84 -8.14 7.93 5.23
C PRO A 84 -6.66 7.53 5.28
N VAL A 85 -5.90 7.93 4.27
CA VAL A 85 -4.46 7.66 4.18
C VAL A 85 -3.73 9.01 4.12
N SER A 86 -3.18 9.42 5.26
CA SER A 86 -2.42 10.66 5.37
C SER A 86 -1.01 10.52 4.78
N LYS A 87 -0.36 11.65 4.48
CA LYS A 87 1.03 11.67 4.03
C LYS A 87 1.97 11.09 5.08
N GLU A 88 1.75 11.41 6.34
CA GLU A 88 2.50 10.89 7.47
C GLU A 88 2.29 9.38 7.62
N GLY A 89 1.06 8.90 7.45
CA GLY A 89 0.75 7.47 7.43
C GLY A 89 1.50 6.71 6.34
N LEU A 90 1.63 7.31 5.15
CA LEU A 90 2.44 6.73 4.06
C LEU A 90 3.93 6.68 4.42
N HIS A 91 4.49 7.79 4.91
CA HIS A 91 5.93 7.92 5.15
C HIS A 91 6.38 7.25 6.46
N ASP A 92 5.74 7.59 7.58
CA ASP A 92 6.20 7.22 8.91
C ASP A 92 5.76 5.81 9.32
N ILE A 93 4.71 5.25 8.66
CA ILE A 93 4.19 3.92 8.98
C ILE A 93 4.49 2.94 7.83
N HIS A 94 3.95 3.18 6.63
CA HIS A 94 4.03 2.19 5.56
C HIS A 94 5.44 2.08 4.95
N TYR A 95 6.06 3.19 4.54
CA TYR A 95 7.39 3.13 3.92
C TYR A 95 8.48 2.88 4.96
N ALA A 96 8.44 3.55 6.10
CA ALA A 96 9.40 3.32 7.18
C ALA A 96 9.30 1.88 7.70
N GLY A 97 8.10 1.39 8.02
CA GLY A 97 7.90 0.01 8.48
C GLY A 97 8.31 -1.04 7.46
N GLY A 98 8.07 -0.78 6.17
CA GLY A 98 8.56 -1.64 5.08
C GLY A 98 10.10 -1.68 5.02
N MET A 99 10.75 -0.54 5.18
CA MET A 99 12.22 -0.46 5.23
C MET A 99 12.78 -1.16 6.46
N ASP A 100 12.16 -0.99 7.63
CA ASP A 100 12.58 -1.65 8.87
C ASP A 100 12.45 -3.17 8.76
N ALA A 101 11.36 -3.67 8.16
CA ALA A 101 11.18 -5.11 7.93
C ALA A 101 12.29 -5.70 7.03
N VAL A 102 12.65 -5.00 5.95
CA VAL A 102 13.75 -5.42 5.07
C VAL A 102 15.10 -5.32 5.79
N ALA A 103 15.35 -4.26 6.56
CA ALA A 103 16.58 -4.10 7.33
C ALA A 103 16.76 -5.22 8.36
N LEU A 104 15.71 -5.59 9.10
CA LEU A 104 15.72 -6.69 10.04
C LEU A 104 15.96 -8.04 9.34
N TYR A 105 15.34 -8.26 8.19
CA TYR A 105 15.58 -9.45 7.38
C TYR A 105 17.06 -9.56 6.96
N LEU A 106 17.64 -8.48 6.45
CA LEU A 106 19.05 -8.46 6.02
C LEU A 106 20.02 -8.62 7.19
N GLN A 107 19.69 -8.08 8.36
CA GLN A 107 20.49 -8.28 9.58
C GLN A 107 20.55 -9.75 9.99
N GLN A 108 19.44 -10.47 9.82
CA GLN A 108 19.36 -11.91 10.13
C GLN A 108 19.92 -12.80 8.99
N ASN A 109 20.00 -12.26 7.76
CA ASN A 109 20.42 -12.97 6.57
C ASN A 109 21.49 -12.16 5.80
N PRO A 110 22.73 -12.04 6.32
CA PRO A 110 23.76 -11.17 5.75
C PRO A 110 24.18 -11.56 4.33
N ASP A 111 24.05 -12.85 3.97
CA ASP A 111 24.35 -13.38 2.62
C ASP A 111 23.18 -13.23 1.64
N SER A 112 22.10 -12.57 2.03
CA SER A 112 20.91 -12.42 1.21
C SER A 112 21.21 -11.61 -0.06
N ARG A 113 20.70 -12.10 -1.19
CA ARG A 113 20.76 -11.40 -2.48
C ARG A 113 19.53 -10.52 -2.73
N PHE A 114 18.84 -10.07 -1.69
CA PHE A 114 17.59 -9.30 -1.81
C PHE A 114 17.74 -8.11 -2.78
N PHE A 115 18.81 -7.35 -2.69
CA PHE A 115 19.08 -6.19 -3.54
C PHE A 115 20.01 -6.47 -4.73
N SER A 116 20.36 -7.74 -5.03
CA SER A 116 21.20 -8.06 -6.20
C SER A 116 20.45 -7.97 -7.53
N GLY A 117 19.15 -7.80 -7.49
CA GLY A 117 18.27 -7.64 -8.64
C GLY A 117 17.10 -6.73 -8.34
N LYS A 118 15.96 -6.98 -8.97
CA LYS A 118 14.74 -6.19 -8.84
C LYS A 118 13.70 -6.92 -7.99
N GLY A 119 12.89 -6.15 -7.25
CA GLY A 119 11.70 -6.66 -6.61
C GLY A 119 10.51 -6.68 -7.56
N LEU A 120 9.85 -7.82 -7.71
CA LEU A 120 8.53 -7.89 -8.36
C LEU A 120 7.46 -7.49 -7.36
N ILE A 121 6.84 -6.32 -7.59
CA ILE A 121 5.81 -5.76 -6.71
C ILE A 121 4.46 -5.85 -7.42
N LEU A 122 3.54 -6.60 -6.81
CA LEU A 122 2.17 -6.76 -7.30
C LEU A 122 1.21 -6.07 -6.33
N GLY A 123 0.58 -5.00 -6.81
CA GLY A 123 -0.42 -4.23 -6.07
C GLY A 123 -1.81 -4.31 -6.70
N GLY A 124 -2.80 -3.78 -5.99
CA GLY A 124 -4.14 -3.57 -6.49
C GLY A 124 -4.23 -2.47 -7.54
N SER A 125 -5.37 -1.82 -7.62
CA SER A 125 -5.65 -0.77 -8.61
C SER A 125 -6.32 0.44 -7.96
N HIS A 126 -6.37 1.55 -8.73
CA HIS A 126 -7.22 2.67 -8.37
C HIS A 126 -8.70 2.30 -8.54
N ALA A 127 -9.54 2.87 -7.67
CA ALA A 127 -11.00 2.74 -7.72
C ALA A 127 -11.60 4.10 -8.10
N SER A 128 -11.28 4.58 -9.30
CA SER A 128 -11.58 5.94 -9.77
C SER A 128 -13.07 6.26 -9.83
N ASN A 129 -13.93 5.27 -9.98
CA ASN A 129 -15.39 5.40 -9.90
C ASN A 129 -15.89 5.85 -8.51
N TYR A 130 -15.06 5.74 -7.46
CA TYR A 130 -15.35 6.24 -6.12
C TYR A 130 -14.71 7.58 -5.82
N ASN A 131 -13.95 8.17 -6.75
CA ASN A 131 -13.31 9.46 -6.55
C ASN A 131 -14.37 10.57 -6.41
N LEU A 132 -14.05 11.54 -5.56
CA LEU A 132 -14.77 12.80 -5.48
C LEU A 132 -13.81 13.93 -5.92
N LYS A 133 -14.36 15.16 -6.03
CA LYS A 133 -13.57 16.33 -6.46
C LYS A 133 -12.28 16.53 -5.64
N ARG A 134 -12.30 16.16 -4.36
CA ARG A 134 -11.20 16.40 -3.40
C ARG A 134 -10.61 15.10 -2.84
N SER A 135 -11.04 13.96 -3.29
CA SER A 135 -10.53 12.67 -2.80
C SER A 135 -10.34 11.63 -3.90
N LEU A 136 -9.26 10.87 -3.78
CA LEU A 136 -8.89 9.79 -4.66
C LEU A 136 -9.01 8.47 -3.89
N VAL A 137 -9.47 7.43 -4.56
CA VAL A 137 -9.73 6.12 -3.94
C VAL A 137 -8.98 5.03 -4.68
N GLY A 138 -8.43 4.08 -3.94
CA GLY A 138 -7.77 2.89 -4.48
C GLY A 138 -7.54 1.83 -3.42
N ASP A 139 -7.03 0.70 -3.83
CA ASP A 139 -6.47 -0.27 -2.90
C ASP A 139 -5.25 0.34 -2.21
N LEU A 140 -5.00 0.01 -0.95
CA LEU A 140 -3.86 0.58 -0.21
C LEU A 140 -2.54 0.35 -0.94
N SER A 141 -2.32 -0.83 -1.52
CA SER A 141 -1.12 -1.14 -2.30
C SER A 141 -0.98 -0.28 -3.57
N ALA A 142 -2.08 0.08 -4.22
CA ALA A 142 -2.06 1.01 -5.34
C ALA A 142 -1.69 2.43 -4.89
N ILE A 143 -2.23 2.88 -3.75
CA ILE A 143 -1.90 4.18 -3.16
C ILE A 143 -0.40 4.24 -2.80
N LEU A 144 0.14 3.16 -2.22
CA LEU A 144 1.57 3.05 -1.92
C LEU A 144 2.42 3.12 -3.20
N ILE A 145 2.08 2.37 -4.24
CA ILE A 145 2.79 2.39 -5.53
C ILE A 145 2.72 3.77 -6.18
N GLU A 146 1.57 4.45 -6.09
CA GLU A 146 1.38 5.79 -6.66
C GLU A 146 2.28 6.84 -6.02
N ASN A 147 2.43 6.79 -4.69
CA ASN A 147 3.07 7.83 -3.90
C ASN A 147 4.52 7.51 -3.49
N VAL A 148 5.06 6.35 -3.87
CA VAL A 148 6.44 5.97 -3.53
C VAL A 148 7.45 6.86 -4.25
N ASN A 149 8.61 7.05 -3.62
CA ASN A 149 9.72 7.81 -4.20
C ASN A 149 10.08 7.24 -5.60
N PRO A 150 10.16 8.08 -6.65
CA PRO A 150 10.48 7.63 -8.01
C PRO A 150 11.75 6.81 -8.15
N LEU A 151 12.74 7.00 -7.28
CA LEU A 151 14.00 6.22 -7.27
C LEU A 151 13.74 4.71 -7.03
N VAL A 152 12.65 4.34 -6.36
CA VAL A 152 12.27 2.94 -6.17
C VAL A 152 12.00 2.23 -7.51
N ASN A 153 11.63 2.97 -8.57
CA ASN A 153 11.46 2.40 -9.91
C ASN A 153 12.77 1.80 -10.48
N LEU A 154 13.93 2.21 -9.96
CA LEU A 154 15.22 1.65 -10.37
C LEU A 154 15.43 0.21 -9.87
N ILE A 155 14.78 -0.17 -8.78
CA ILE A 155 14.97 -1.47 -8.11
C ILE A 155 13.73 -2.36 -8.14
N ARG A 156 12.63 -1.91 -8.79
CA ARG A 156 11.37 -2.68 -8.87
C ARG A 156 10.95 -2.97 -10.31
N VAL A 157 10.13 -3.98 -10.46
CA VAL A 157 9.33 -4.32 -11.65
C VAL A 157 7.91 -4.70 -11.19
N PRO A 158 6.90 -4.56 -12.04
CA PRO A 158 6.90 -3.87 -13.32
C PRO A 158 6.96 -2.35 -13.13
N GLU A 159 6.95 -1.63 -14.25
CA GLU A 159 6.77 -0.17 -14.23
C GLU A 159 5.42 0.20 -13.61
N LYS A 160 5.35 1.41 -13.01
CA LYS A 160 4.17 1.92 -12.33
C LYS A 160 2.88 1.80 -13.17
N LYS A 161 2.94 2.11 -14.46
CA LYS A 161 1.80 2.03 -15.38
C LYS A 161 1.19 0.63 -15.42
N ILE A 162 2.03 -0.40 -15.46
CA ILE A 162 1.61 -1.81 -15.49
C ILE A 162 1.12 -2.23 -14.09
N ALA A 163 1.85 -1.85 -13.05
CA ALA A 163 1.50 -2.19 -11.67
C ALA A 163 0.10 -1.69 -11.24
N LEU A 164 -0.36 -0.58 -11.82
CA LEU A 164 -1.64 0.07 -11.49
C LEU A 164 -2.80 -0.27 -12.44
N LEU A 165 -2.61 -1.17 -13.42
CA LEU A 165 -3.70 -1.62 -14.29
C LEU A 165 -4.84 -2.20 -13.46
N SER A 166 -6.07 -1.90 -13.87
CA SER A 166 -7.29 -2.39 -13.20
C SER A 166 -7.71 -3.77 -13.71
N ASP A 167 -7.53 -4.04 -15.00
CA ASP A 167 -7.77 -5.36 -15.56
C ASP A 167 -6.68 -6.33 -15.12
N PHE A 168 -7.07 -7.42 -14.47
CA PHE A 168 -6.13 -8.37 -13.88
C PHE A 168 -5.43 -9.24 -14.94
N GLU A 169 -6.15 -9.65 -15.97
CA GLU A 169 -5.58 -10.50 -17.04
C GLU A 169 -4.56 -9.72 -17.85
N GLU A 170 -4.92 -8.49 -18.27
CA GLU A 170 -4.00 -7.58 -18.94
C GLU A 170 -2.78 -7.26 -18.07
N LYS A 171 -2.99 -7.05 -16.77
CA LYS A 171 -1.91 -6.81 -15.80
C LYS A 171 -0.94 -7.99 -15.75
N VAL A 172 -1.43 -9.22 -15.60
CA VAL A 172 -0.64 -10.44 -15.52
C VAL A 172 0.20 -10.63 -16.78
N GLU A 173 -0.41 -10.49 -17.96
CA GLU A 173 0.26 -10.59 -19.25
C GLU A 173 1.39 -9.56 -19.41
N LYS A 174 1.11 -8.29 -19.10
CA LYS A 174 2.11 -7.22 -19.20
C LYS A 174 3.22 -7.35 -18.16
N ILE A 175 2.92 -7.83 -16.96
CA ILE A 175 3.94 -8.14 -15.95
C ILE A 175 4.84 -9.25 -16.48
N ALA A 176 4.28 -10.37 -16.96
CA ALA A 176 5.07 -11.46 -17.50
C ALA A 176 6.04 -10.98 -18.58
N ARG A 177 5.55 -10.30 -19.61
CA ARG A 177 6.39 -9.77 -20.70
C ARG A 177 7.46 -8.79 -20.24
N SER A 178 7.16 -7.92 -19.27
CA SER A 178 8.11 -6.91 -18.79
C SER A 178 9.16 -7.44 -17.82
N THR A 179 8.93 -8.61 -17.23
CA THR A 179 9.78 -9.16 -16.16
C THR A 179 10.55 -10.41 -16.55
N MET A 180 10.13 -11.16 -17.57
CA MET A 180 10.73 -12.44 -17.98
C MET A 180 12.26 -12.37 -18.21
N ASN A 181 12.77 -11.21 -18.68
CA ASN A 181 14.21 -10.99 -18.94
C ASN A 181 14.88 -10.15 -17.83
N LYS A 182 14.28 -10.03 -16.64
CA LYS A 182 14.84 -9.27 -15.53
C LYS A 182 15.33 -10.20 -14.43
N ASN A 183 16.43 -9.83 -13.80
CA ASN A 183 16.89 -10.52 -12.59
C ASN A 183 15.98 -10.12 -11.42
N VAL A 184 14.96 -10.96 -11.13
CA VAL A 184 14.03 -10.76 -10.00
C VAL A 184 14.55 -11.54 -8.81
N THR A 185 14.78 -10.86 -7.69
CA THR A 185 15.37 -11.45 -6.47
C THR A 185 14.44 -11.44 -5.27
N ASN A 186 13.34 -10.73 -5.34
CA ASN A 186 12.32 -10.76 -4.29
C ASN A 186 10.92 -10.50 -4.89
N LEU A 187 9.89 -10.97 -4.17
CA LEU A 187 8.49 -10.89 -4.55
C LEU A 187 7.71 -10.21 -3.42
N SER A 188 6.83 -9.26 -3.76
CA SER A 188 5.97 -8.57 -2.81
C SER A 188 4.56 -8.40 -3.38
N GLY A 189 3.57 -8.97 -2.71
CA GLY A 189 2.17 -8.90 -3.14
C GLY A 189 1.30 -9.93 -2.47
N VAL A 190 0.02 -9.98 -2.86
CA VAL A 190 -0.92 -11.00 -2.39
C VAL A 190 -0.49 -12.37 -2.92
N PRO A 191 -0.30 -13.39 -2.05
CA PRO A 191 0.28 -14.68 -2.45
C PRO A 191 -0.45 -15.37 -3.61
N SER A 192 -1.78 -15.38 -3.60
CA SER A 192 -2.59 -15.99 -4.67
C SER A 192 -2.41 -15.30 -6.03
N TRP A 193 -2.35 -13.97 -6.03
CA TRP A 193 -2.10 -13.19 -7.25
C TRP A 193 -0.67 -13.37 -7.74
N MET A 194 0.29 -13.40 -6.81
CA MET A 194 1.69 -13.64 -7.14
C MET A 194 1.89 -15.01 -7.78
N LEU A 195 1.20 -16.05 -7.25
CA LEU A 195 1.23 -17.39 -7.83
C LEU A 195 0.70 -17.41 -9.28
N ALA A 196 -0.39 -16.69 -9.55
CA ALA A 196 -0.94 -16.58 -10.91
C ALA A 196 0.06 -15.93 -11.87
N VAL A 197 0.69 -14.83 -11.44
CA VAL A 197 1.74 -14.15 -12.24
C VAL A 197 2.94 -15.06 -12.50
N VAL A 198 3.45 -15.74 -11.48
CA VAL A 198 4.61 -16.64 -11.64
C VAL A 198 4.29 -17.80 -12.57
N ARG A 199 3.11 -18.41 -12.45
CA ARG A 199 2.67 -19.48 -13.37
C ARG A 199 2.62 -18.97 -14.80
N HIS A 200 2.02 -17.83 -15.05
CA HIS A 200 1.91 -17.24 -16.37
C HIS A 200 3.30 -16.91 -16.97
N ILE A 201 4.24 -16.43 -16.16
CA ILE A 201 5.63 -16.23 -16.59
C ILE A 201 6.26 -17.56 -17.03
N MET A 202 6.12 -18.62 -16.24
CA MET A 202 6.68 -19.93 -16.55
C MET A 202 6.10 -20.50 -17.85
N GLU A 203 4.80 -20.43 -18.06
CA GLU A 203 4.13 -20.86 -19.28
C GLU A 203 4.61 -20.07 -20.50
N THR A 204 4.71 -18.73 -20.39
CA THR A 204 5.17 -17.85 -21.46
C THR A 204 6.64 -18.13 -21.84
N VAL A 205 7.51 -18.35 -20.86
CA VAL A 205 8.92 -18.70 -21.09
C VAL A 205 9.04 -20.08 -21.74
N SER A 206 8.34 -21.10 -21.26
CA SER A 206 8.34 -22.44 -21.83
C SER A 206 7.89 -22.42 -23.29
N TYR A 207 6.83 -21.70 -23.62
CA TYR A 207 6.34 -21.57 -24.98
C TYR A 207 7.35 -20.85 -25.91
N THR A 208 8.04 -19.83 -25.42
CA THR A 208 9.05 -19.11 -26.18
C THR A 208 10.26 -20.01 -26.50
N HIS A 209 10.69 -20.85 -25.54
CA HIS A 209 11.77 -21.80 -25.76
C HIS A 209 11.39 -22.92 -26.74
N LEU A 210 10.16 -23.44 -26.68
CA LEU A 210 9.67 -24.46 -27.64
C LEU A 210 9.65 -23.90 -29.08
N ARG A 211 9.16 -22.69 -29.30
CA ARG A 211 9.19 -22.05 -30.63
C ARG A 211 10.60 -21.78 -31.15
N ALA A 212 11.53 -21.44 -30.27
CA ALA A 212 12.92 -21.24 -30.69
C ALA A 212 13.58 -22.57 -31.15
N HIS A 213 13.16 -23.70 -30.59
CA HIS A 213 13.60 -25.02 -31.03
C HIS A 213 12.94 -25.46 -32.35
N GLU A 214 11.66 -25.17 -32.55
CA GLU A 214 10.97 -25.50 -33.81
C GLU A 214 11.54 -24.74 -35.01
N THR A 215 11.92 -23.46 -34.86
CA THR A 215 12.53 -22.66 -35.93
C THR A 215 13.97 -23.08 -36.28
N LEU A 216 14.64 -23.82 -35.41
CA LEU A 216 15.98 -24.40 -35.66
C LEU A 216 15.92 -25.78 -36.34
N SER A 217 14.76 -26.46 -36.28
CA SER A 217 14.57 -27.77 -36.96
C SER A 217 14.07 -27.62 -38.41
N ASP A 218 13.69 -26.44 -38.84
CA ASP A 218 13.22 -26.15 -40.21
C ASP A 218 14.27 -25.49 -41.11
N LEU A 219 15.56 -25.46 -40.69
CA LEU A 219 16.74 -25.07 -41.44
C LEU A 219 17.67 -26.24 -41.69
#